data_2fe7a9900c9bae30541c6b5b244b6a03
#
_entry.id   2fe7a9900c9bae30541c6b5b244b6a03
#
_cell.length_a   1.000
_cell.length_b   1.000
_cell.length_c   1.000
_cell.angle_alpha   90.00
_cell.angle_beta   90.00
_cell.angle_gamma   90.00
#
_symmetry.space_group_name_H-M   'P 1'
#
loop_
_entity.id
_entity.type
_entity.pdbx_description
1 polymer ?
#
loop_
_entity_poly.entity_id
_entity_poly.type
_entity_poly.pdbx_seq_one_letter_code
_entity_poly.pdbx_strand_id
1 'polypeptide(L)' 'KKKITPTGFLIARNKMYLSLNNGRLIKIDNENGIQEKIYKFTNSYISKPYYFNNSMYLLVKNSIIKIK' A
#
# COMPACT_ATOMS: atom_id res chain seq x y z
N LYS A 1 -9.18 18.39 11.10
CA LYS A 1 -9.33 17.31 10.14
C LYS A 1 -7.96 16.76 9.73
N LYS A 2 -7.82 15.45 9.76
CA LYS A 2 -6.54 14.84 9.48
C LYS A 2 -6.24 14.86 7.98
N LYS A 3 -5.04 15.27 7.65
CA LYS A 3 -4.60 15.30 6.27
C LYS A 3 -4.15 13.91 5.85
N ILE A 4 -4.54 13.48 4.65
CA ILE A 4 -4.13 12.20 4.10
C ILE A 4 -2.77 12.35 3.44
N THR A 5 -1.80 11.56 3.90
CA THR A 5 -0.45 11.60 3.35
C THR A 5 0.06 10.20 3.10
N PRO A 6 0.97 10.06 2.12
CA PRO A 6 1.59 8.75 1.90
C PRO A 6 2.50 8.36 3.05
N THR A 7 2.53 7.07 3.34
CA THR A 7 3.48 6.53 4.33
C THR A 7 4.64 5.83 3.64
N GLY A 8 4.51 5.51 2.36
CA GLY A 8 5.59 4.91 1.60
C GLY A 8 5.05 4.32 0.31
N PHE A 9 5.96 3.78 -0.48
CA PHE A 9 5.57 3.15 -1.72
C PHE A 9 6.52 2.01 -2.07
N LEU A 10 6.07 1.16 -2.99
CA LEU A 10 6.84 0.04 -3.49
C LEU A 10 6.51 -0.17 -4.96
N ILE A 11 7.53 -0.38 -5.78
CA ILE A 11 7.34 -0.70 -7.19
C ILE A 11 7.74 -2.16 -7.41
N ALA A 12 6.80 -2.93 -7.95
CA ALA A 12 7.03 -4.34 -8.23
C ALA A 12 6.24 -4.76 -9.46
N ARG A 13 6.89 -5.38 -10.42
CA ARG A 13 6.22 -5.93 -11.61
C ARG A 13 5.38 -4.89 -12.35
N ASN A 14 5.96 -3.72 -12.61
CA ASN A 14 5.29 -2.62 -13.31
C ASN A 14 4.08 -2.06 -12.58
N LYS A 15 3.97 -2.33 -11.29
CA LYS A 15 2.90 -1.76 -10.47
C LYS A 15 3.52 -0.97 -9.35
N MET A 16 2.89 0.13 -9.00
CA MET A 16 3.29 0.90 -7.83
C MET A 16 2.22 0.74 -6.77
N TYR A 17 2.66 0.50 -5.56
CA TYR A 17 1.77 0.36 -4.40
C TYR A 17 2.08 1.49 -3.44
N LEU A 18 1.09 2.33 -3.20
CA LEU A 18 1.23 3.52 -2.37
C LEU A 18 0.41 3.36 -1.10
N SER A 19 1.07 3.39 0.04
CA SER A 19 0.36 3.29 1.32
C SER A 19 0.09 4.67 1.88
N LEU A 20 -1.05 4.80 2.54
CA LEU A 20 -1.51 6.08 3.06
C LEU A 20 -1.74 5.99 4.56
N ASN A 21 -1.71 7.14 5.22
CA ASN A 21 -1.87 7.19 6.68
C ASN A 21 -3.31 6.95 7.13
N ASN A 22 -4.24 6.77 6.21
CA ASN A 22 -5.62 6.45 6.55
C ASN A 22 -5.95 4.96 6.33
N GLY A 23 -4.93 4.12 6.20
CA GLY A 23 -5.13 2.68 6.11
C GLY A 23 -5.46 2.16 4.73
N ARG A 24 -5.27 2.97 3.70
CA ARG A 24 -5.49 2.55 2.32
C ARG A 24 -4.18 2.27 1.62
N LEU A 25 -4.22 1.31 0.72
CA LEU A 25 -3.12 1.00 -0.17
C LEU A 25 -3.64 1.11 -1.60
N ILE A 26 -3.00 1.94 -2.41
CA ILE A 26 -3.43 2.18 -3.78
C ILE A 26 -2.50 1.46 -4.72
N LYS A 27 -3.08 0.66 -5.62
CA LYS A 27 -2.33 -0.02 -6.68
C LYS A 27 -2.46 0.78 -7.96
N ILE A 28 -1.33 1.16 -8.52
CA ILE A 28 -1.27 2.01 -9.71
C ILE A 28 -0.45 1.32 -10.77
N ASP A 29 -0.95 1.35 -12.01
CA ASP A 29 -0.18 0.86 -13.14
C ASP A 29 0.98 1.81 -13.38
N ASN A 30 2.21 1.30 -13.32
CA ASN A 30 3.39 2.15 -13.39
C ASN A 30 3.66 2.69 -14.80
N GLU A 31 3.06 2.08 -15.81
CA GLU A 31 3.26 2.52 -17.19
C GLU A 31 2.38 3.70 -17.56
N ASN A 32 1.11 3.68 -17.17
CA ASN A 32 0.17 4.71 -17.58
C ASN A 32 -0.37 5.55 -16.43
N GLY A 33 0.01 5.22 -15.20
CA GLY A 33 -0.41 6.00 -14.04
C GLY A 33 -1.86 5.80 -13.62
N ILE A 34 -2.53 4.81 -14.17
CA ILE A 34 -3.93 4.58 -13.87
C ILE A 34 -4.06 3.82 -12.56
N GLN A 35 -4.92 4.32 -11.67
CA GLN A 35 -5.23 3.64 -10.42
C GLN A 35 -6.07 2.41 -10.71
N GLU A 36 -5.59 1.25 -10.29
CA GLU A 36 -6.25 -0.02 -10.57
C GLU A 36 -7.09 -0.53 -9.43
N LYS A 37 -6.65 -0.31 -8.21
CA LYS A 37 -7.33 -0.88 -7.06
C LYS A 37 -6.99 -0.12 -5.80
N ILE A 38 -7.94 -0.05 -4.88
CA ILE A 38 -7.72 0.48 -3.55
C ILE A 38 -8.04 -0.61 -2.54
N TYR A 39 -7.05 -0.93 -1.70
CA TYR A 39 -7.25 -1.85 -0.59
C TYR A 39 -7.52 -1.02 0.66
N LYS A 40 -8.50 -1.40 1.42
CA LYS A 40 -8.79 -0.75 2.69
C LYS A 40 -8.55 -1.74 3.82
N PHE A 41 -7.56 -1.46 4.66
CA PHE A 41 -7.21 -2.36 5.76
C PHE A 41 -7.71 -1.85 7.11
N THR A 42 -7.67 -0.55 7.31
CA THR A 42 -8.02 0.05 8.59
C THR A 42 -8.33 1.53 8.33
N ASN A 43 -8.65 2.27 9.37
CA ASN A 43 -8.86 3.71 9.27
C ASN A 43 -7.67 4.49 9.84
N SER A 44 -6.59 3.80 10.15
CA SER A 44 -5.42 4.45 10.74
C SER A 44 -4.19 4.15 9.91
N TYR A 45 -3.03 4.52 10.45
CA TYR A 45 -1.75 4.38 9.78
C TYR A 45 -1.45 2.93 9.41
N ILE A 46 -0.90 2.74 8.21
CA ILE A 46 -0.28 1.47 7.80
C ILE A 46 1.14 1.78 7.35
N SER A 47 2.01 0.79 7.42
CA SER A 47 3.40 0.96 7.01
C SER A 47 3.51 1.02 5.49
N LYS A 48 4.69 1.36 5.01
CA LYS A 48 4.95 1.17 3.60
C LYS A 48 4.95 -0.33 3.29
N PRO A 49 4.63 -0.73 2.06
CA PRO A 49 4.64 -2.15 1.72
C PRO A 49 6.06 -2.67 1.56
N TYR A 50 6.23 -3.96 1.83
CA TYR A 50 7.49 -4.66 1.67
C TYR A 50 7.29 -5.85 0.75
N TYR A 51 8.29 -6.13 -0.07
CA TYR A 51 8.23 -7.24 -1.00
C TYR A 51 9.28 -8.27 -0.59
N PHE A 52 8.83 -9.50 -0.38
CA PHE A 52 9.72 -10.57 0.06
C PHE A 52 9.21 -11.89 -0.46
N ASN A 53 10.10 -12.65 -1.07
CA ASN A 53 9.79 -14.03 -1.49
C ASN A 53 8.54 -14.08 -2.38
N ASN A 54 8.47 -13.17 -3.36
CA ASN A 54 7.37 -13.07 -4.33
C ASN A 54 6.02 -12.71 -3.71
N SER A 55 6.03 -12.19 -2.50
CA SER A 55 4.81 -11.76 -1.85
C SER A 55 5.00 -10.38 -1.26
N MET A 56 3.91 -9.64 -1.17
CA MET A 56 3.95 -8.31 -0.61
C MET A 56 3.31 -8.30 0.76
N TYR A 57 3.92 -7.57 1.68
CA TYR A 57 3.47 -7.49 3.07
C TYR A 57 3.41 -6.05 3.53
N LEU A 58 2.56 -5.79 4.51
CA LEU A 58 2.62 -4.52 5.20
C LEU A 58 2.19 -4.71 6.66
N LEU A 59 2.52 -3.73 7.48
CA LEU A 59 2.17 -3.76 8.89
C LEU A 59 0.90 -2.95 9.11
N VAL A 60 -0.09 -3.57 9.73
CA VAL A 60 -1.33 -2.91 10.11
C VAL A 60 -1.47 -3.08 11.61
N LYS A 61 -1.32 -1.99 12.34
CA LYS A 61 -1.28 -2.02 13.79
C LYS A 61 -0.14 -2.94 14.23
N ASN A 62 -0.42 -4.01 14.95
CA ASN A 62 0.63 -4.93 15.38
C ASN A 62 0.64 -6.23 14.59
N SER A 63 0.05 -6.22 13.40
CA SER A 63 -0.07 -7.41 12.58
C SER A 63 0.62 -7.25 11.26
N ILE A 64 1.17 -8.35 10.74
CA ILE A 64 1.74 -8.39 9.40
C ILE A 64 0.68 -8.96 8.47
N ILE A 65 0.36 -8.21 7.42
CA ILE A 65 -0.66 -8.61 6.46
C ILE A 65 0.02 -8.99 5.15
N LYS A 66 -0.31 -10.15 4.62
CA LYS A 66 0.15 -10.57 3.30
C LYS A 66 -0.88 -10.16 2.27
N ILE A 67 -0.43 -9.47 1.23
CA ILE A 67 -1.30 -9.00 0.16
C ILE A 67 -1.20 -9.96 -1.01
N LYS A 68 -2.33 -10.42 -1.46
CA LYS A 68 -2.38 -11.34 -2.60
C LYS A 68 -2.64 -10.64 -3.90
#